data_e2ba21b4b951885466df521bbc11f524
#
_entry.id   e2ba21b4b951885466df521bbc11f524
#
_cell.length_a   1.000
_cell.length_b   1.000
_cell.length_c   1.000
_cell.angle_alpha   90.00
_cell.angle_beta   90.00
_cell.angle_gamma   90.00
#
_symmetry.space_group_name_H-M   'P 1'
#
loop_
_entity.id
_entity.type
_entity.pdbx_description
1 polymer ?
#
loop_
_entity_poly.entity_id
_entity_poly.type
_entity_poly.pdbx_seq_one_letter_code
_entity_poly.pdbx_strand_id
1 'polypeptide(L)'
;MNQPRRRRWRLLLLVAALAGCDLPGKPNEADRPKPANQVTDFGTLYATRCAGCHGADGKLGPAPPLNDPIFLAIVPDEELLRVITEGRTVTPGQKSPMPAFARDRGGPLTAEQVQAVARGIKARWGGAGPKVEPPPYLAPKETGDKGRGAILFDLACAACHGDKGRGGEEAGAVNDRAFLALISDQALRRIIITGRRDMGMIDYSVSDWRSPEFKPLTSADINDLVALLKDWRQGKSSNGK
;
A
#
# COMPACT_ATOMS: atom_id res chain seq x y z
N MET A 1 -84.39 -4.51 -14.39
CA MET A 1 -83.67 -5.10 -13.20
C MET A 1 -82.63 -6.09 -13.72
N ASN A 2 -81.36 -5.73 -13.73
CA ASN A 2 -80.25 -6.70 -13.87
C ASN A 2 -78.91 -5.98 -13.65
N GLN A 3 -78.46 -5.96 -12.43
CA GLN A 3 -77.11 -5.44 -12.10
C GLN A 3 -76.30 -6.36 -11.14
N PRO A 4 -76.00 -7.61 -11.50
CA PRO A 4 -74.92 -8.30 -10.79
C PRO A 4 -73.63 -8.54 -11.61
N ARG A 5 -73.63 -8.40 -12.97
CA ARG A 5 -72.47 -8.77 -13.78
C ARG A 5 -71.29 -7.76 -13.74
N ARG A 6 -71.55 -6.46 -13.54
CA ARG A 6 -70.50 -5.44 -13.54
C ARG A 6 -69.64 -5.47 -12.30
N ARG A 7 -70.12 -5.99 -11.15
CA ARG A 7 -69.37 -6.03 -9.89
C ARG A 7 -68.34 -7.17 -9.87
N ARG A 8 -68.58 -8.28 -10.56
CA ARG A 8 -67.66 -9.39 -10.66
C ARG A 8 -66.46 -9.06 -11.56
N TRP A 9 -66.64 -8.31 -12.60
CA TRP A 9 -65.54 -7.87 -13.48
C TRP A 9 -64.61 -6.87 -12.81
N ARG A 10 -65.12 -6.00 -11.96
CA ARG A 10 -64.29 -5.07 -11.19
C ARG A 10 -63.44 -5.76 -10.15
N LEU A 11 -63.91 -6.82 -9.53
CA LEU A 11 -63.16 -7.65 -8.60
C LEU A 11 -62.09 -8.49 -9.33
N LEU A 12 -62.36 -8.99 -10.50
CA LEU A 12 -61.38 -9.73 -11.34
C LEU A 12 -60.26 -8.80 -11.83
N LEU A 13 -60.55 -7.56 -12.18
CA LEU A 13 -59.53 -6.57 -12.55
C LEU A 13 -58.65 -6.13 -11.36
N LEU A 14 -59.24 -6.06 -10.16
CA LEU A 14 -58.47 -5.73 -8.94
C LEU A 14 -57.56 -6.88 -8.50
N VAL A 15 -57.98 -8.12 -8.67
CA VAL A 15 -57.13 -9.31 -8.38
C VAL A 15 -55.98 -9.46 -9.40
N ALA A 16 -56.25 -9.14 -10.69
CA ALA A 16 -55.21 -9.12 -11.73
C ALA A 16 -54.13 -8.03 -11.49
N ALA A 17 -54.52 -6.89 -10.88
CA ALA A 17 -53.57 -5.82 -10.54
C ALA A 17 -52.68 -6.15 -9.35
N LEU A 18 -53.06 -7.08 -8.46
CA LEU A 18 -52.25 -7.55 -7.33
C LEU A 18 -51.28 -8.69 -7.70
N ALA A 19 -51.54 -9.40 -8.82
CA ALA A 19 -50.67 -10.44 -9.35
C ALA A 19 -49.50 -9.89 -10.19
N GLY A 20 -49.40 -8.58 -10.34
CA GLY A 20 -48.37 -7.90 -11.15
C GLY A 20 -46.94 -7.94 -10.64
N CYS A 21 -46.67 -8.66 -9.53
CA CYS A 21 -45.32 -8.72 -8.96
C CYS A 21 -44.37 -9.71 -9.70
N ASP A 22 -44.86 -10.50 -10.65
CA ASP A 22 -44.08 -11.48 -11.43
C ASP A 22 -44.09 -11.21 -12.93
N LEU A 23 -44.18 -9.94 -13.34
CA LEU A 23 -44.10 -9.57 -14.76
C LEU A 23 -42.71 -9.88 -15.34
N PRO A 24 -42.62 -10.38 -16.60
CA PRO A 24 -41.37 -10.50 -17.32
C PRO A 24 -40.66 -9.15 -17.38
N GLY A 25 -39.42 -9.09 -16.88
CA GLY A 25 -38.65 -7.85 -16.79
C GLY A 25 -38.36 -7.35 -15.36
N LYS A 26 -38.86 -8.05 -14.33
CA LYS A 26 -38.41 -7.81 -12.94
C LYS A 26 -36.93 -8.17 -12.85
N PRO A 27 -36.05 -7.25 -12.40
CA PRO A 27 -34.64 -7.58 -12.23
C PRO A 27 -34.49 -8.79 -11.32
N ASN A 28 -33.66 -9.76 -11.75
CA ASN A 28 -33.32 -10.89 -10.92
C ASN A 28 -32.68 -10.37 -9.62
N GLU A 29 -32.99 -10.96 -8.48
CA GLU A 29 -32.41 -10.57 -7.21
C GLU A 29 -30.89 -10.74 -7.21
N ALA A 30 -30.36 -11.69 -7.99
CA ALA A 30 -28.94 -11.89 -8.23
C ALA A 30 -28.29 -10.70 -8.98
N ASP A 31 -29.04 -9.93 -9.76
CA ASP A 31 -28.55 -8.79 -10.52
C ASP A 31 -28.61 -7.47 -9.73
N ARG A 32 -29.17 -7.50 -8.53
CA ARG A 32 -29.23 -6.31 -7.68
C ARG A 32 -27.84 -5.95 -7.18
N PRO A 33 -27.44 -4.66 -7.23
CA PRO A 33 -26.17 -4.21 -6.66
C PRO A 33 -26.08 -4.62 -5.17
N LYS A 34 -25.02 -5.32 -4.81
CA LYS A 34 -24.74 -5.62 -3.39
C LYS A 34 -24.50 -4.32 -2.63
N PRO A 35 -25.05 -4.17 -1.42
CA PRO A 35 -24.70 -3.05 -0.56
C PRO A 35 -23.19 -2.91 -0.42
N ALA A 36 -22.68 -1.68 -0.45
CA ALA A 36 -21.24 -1.42 -0.46
C ALA A 36 -20.48 -2.10 0.69
N ASN A 37 -21.13 -2.26 1.86
CA ASN A 37 -20.55 -2.92 3.03
C ASN A 37 -20.54 -4.46 2.94
N GLN A 38 -21.19 -5.05 1.95
CA GLN A 38 -21.23 -6.51 1.69
C GLN A 38 -20.31 -6.93 0.54
N VAL A 39 -19.71 -5.96 -0.17
CA VAL A 39 -18.74 -6.25 -1.23
C VAL A 39 -17.43 -6.69 -0.60
N THR A 40 -17.04 -7.96 -0.77
CA THR A 40 -15.77 -8.53 -0.29
C THR A 40 -14.86 -8.98 -1.43
N ASP A 41 -15.27 -8.74 -2.67
CA ASP A 41 -14.43 -9.00 -3.84
C ASP A 41 -13.19 -8.10 -3.82
N PHE A 42 -12.01 -8.72 -3.82
CA PHE A 42 -10.73 -8.01 -3.77
C PHE A 42 -10.55 -7.03 -4.92
N GLY A 43 -10.88 -7.44 -6.15
CA GLY A 43 -10.71 -6.60 -7.33
C GLY A 43 -11.50 -5.30 -7.22
N THR A 44 -12.76 -5.39 -6.82
CA THR A 44 -13.66 -4.24 -6.61
C THR A 44 -13.15 -3.33 -5.49
N LEU A 45 -12.78 -3.91 -4.33
CA LEU A 45 -12.26 -3.15 -3.19
C LEU A 45 -10.95 -2.45 -3.54
N TYR A 46 -10.03 -3.17 -4.18
CA TYR A 46 -8.74 -2.62 -4.59
C TYR A 46 -8.89 -1.48 -5.60
N ALA A 47 -9.65 -1.70 -6.67
CA ALA A 47 -9.87 -0.71 -7.71
C ALA A 47 -10.48 0.59 -7.18
N THR A 48 -11.39 0.48 -6.21
CA THR A 48 -12.13 1.66 -5.68
C THR A 48 -11.42 2.35 -4.52
N ARG A 49 -10.50 1.68 -3.80
CA ARG A 49 -9.92 2.20 -2.55
C ARG A 49 -8.40 2.30 -2.53
N CYS A 50 -7.71 1.50 -3.34
CA CYS A 50 -6.27 1.35 -3.26
C CYS A 50 -5.54 1.78 -4.54
N ALA A 51 -6.14 1.50 -5.70
CA ALA A 51 -5.50 1.69 -7.01
C ALA A 51 -5.10 3.14 -7.29
N GLY A 52 -5.83 4.13 -6.76
CA GLY A 52 -5.49 5.55 -6.95
C GLY A 52 -4.11 5.94 -6.44
N CYS A 53 -3.63 5.27 -5.37
CA CYS A 53 -2.30 5.51 -4.81
C CYS A 53 -1.29 4.42 -5.18
N HIS A 54 -1.73 3.16 -5.30
CA HIS A 54 -0.84 2.02 -5.53
C HIS A 54 -0.79 1.55 -6.98
N GLY A 55 -1.54 2.20 -7.90
CA GLY A 55 -1.69 1.78 -9.30
C GLY A 55 -2.62 0.60 -9.49
N ALA A 56 -3.14 0.42 -10.71
CA ALA A 56 -4.15 -0.61 -11.01
C ALA A 56 -3.66 -2.04 -10.74
N ASP A 57 -2.38 -2.30 -11.04
CA ASP A 57 -1.74 -3.61 -10.85
C ASP A 57 -0.80 -3.65 -9.63
N GLY A 58 -1.01 -2.77 -8.66
CA GLY A 58 -0.17 -2.69 -7.46
C GLY A 58 1.20 -2.06 -7.69
N LYS A 59 1.40 -1.31 -8.77
CA LYS A 59 2.66 -0.65 -9.14
C LYS A 59 2.42 0.65 -9.91
N LEU A 60 3.48 1.44 -10.08
CA LEU A 60 3.48 2.69 -10.86
C LEU A 60 2.57 3.79 -10.29
N GLY A 61 2.13 3.64 -9.06
CA GLY A 61 1.45 4.71 -8.32
C GLY A 61 2.44 5.55 -7.51
N PRO A 62 1.99 6.66 -6.92
CA PRO A 62 2.82 7.49 -6.04
C PRO A 62 3.27 6.76 -4.76
N ALA A 63 2.49 5.76 -4.31
CA ALA A 63 2.84 4.92 -3.16
C ALA A 63 3.75 3.75 -3.58
N PRO A 64 4.53 3.17 -2.64
CA PRO A 64 5.34 1.98 -2.91
C PRO A 64 4.51 0.82 -3.45
N PRO A 65 5.06 0.02 -4.41
CA PRO A 65 4.34 -1.06 -5.04
C PRO A 65 3.87 -2.12 -4.03
N LEU A 66 2.66 -2.62 -4.21
CA LEU A 66 2.10 -3.71 -3.43
C LEU A 66 2.34 -5.09 -4.05
N ASN A 67 2.69 -5.13 -5.34
CA ASN A 67 2.97 -6.36 -6.08
C ASN A 67 4.45 -6.75 -6.09
N ASP A 68 5.27 -6.11 -5.26
CA ASP A 68 6.70 -6.46 -5.16
C ASP A 68 6.88 -7.80 -4.45
N PRO A 69 7.59 -8.78 -5.07
CA PRO A 69 7.73 -10.12 -4.52
C PRO A 69 8.55 -10.16 -3.22
N ILE A 70 9.55 -9.27 -3.07
CA ILE A 70 10.33 -9.19 -1.82
C ILE A 70 9.44 -8.68 -0.70
N PHE A 71 8.69 -7.60 -0.96
CA PHE A 71 7.74 -7.05 0.02
C PHE A 71 6.75 -8.11 0.49
N LEU A 72 6.12 -8.83 -0.45
CA LEU A 72 5.09 -9.82 -0.12
C LEU A 72 5.65 -11.04 0.61
N ALA A 73 6.92 -11.36 0.40
CA ALA A 73 7.60 -12.44 1.11
C ALA A 73 7.93 -12.08 2.57
N ILE A 74 8.25 -10.79 2.84
CA ILE A 74 8.74 -10.39 4.17
C ILE A 74 7.71 -9.68 5.05
N VAL A 75 6.66 -9.10 4.47
CA VAL A 75 5.67 -8.38 5.27
C VAL A 75 4.82 -9.36 6.08
N PRO A 76 4.78 -9.23 7.43
CA PRO A 76 3.87 -10.03 8.24
C PRO A 76 2.41 -9.73 7.90
N ASP A 77 1.53 -10.75 7.96
CA ASP A 77 0.11 -10.58 7.67
C ASP A 77 -0.56 -9.60 8.62
N GLU A 78 -0.16 -9.65 9.89
CA GLU A 78 -0.65 -8.75 10.93
C GLU A 78 -0.26 -7.30 10.66
N GLU A 79 0.95 -7.08 10.15
CA GLU A 79 1.41 -5.72 9.82
C GLU A 79 0.69 -5.18 8.58
N LEU A 80 0.46 -6.02 7.57
CA LEU A 80 -0.32 -5.64 6.41
C LEU A 80 -1.75 -5.27 6.80
N LEU A 81 -2.38 -6.10 7.64
CA LEU A 81 -3.71 -5.86 8.20
C LEU A 81 -3.75 -4.56 9.02
N ARG A 82 -2.78 -4.36 9.92
CA ARG A 82 -2.65 -3.18 10.77
C ARG A 82 -2.56 -1.91 9.94
N VAL A 83 -1.70 -1.91 8.91
CA VAL A 83 -1.49 -0.73 8.04
C VAL A 83 -2.75 -0.39 7.26
N ILE A 84 -3.52 -1.36 6.78
CA ILE A 84 -4.80 -1.08 6.11
C ILE A 84 -5.83 -0.56 7.12
N THR A 85 -5.87 -1.12 8.32
CA THR A 85 -6.78 -0.70 9.39
C THR A 85 -6.53 0.73 9.84
N GLU A 86 -5.28 1.05 10.18
CA GLU A 86 -4.90 2.27 10.90
C GLU A 86 -4.33 3.37 9.99
N GLY A 87 -3.93 3.02 8.77
CA GLY A 87 -3.13 3.89 7.92
C GLY A 87 -1.67 3.94 8.36
N ARG A 88 -0.92 4.92 7.84
CA ARG A 88 0.48 5.16 8.23
C ARG A 88 0.63 6.56 8.79
N THR A 89 1.10 6.66 10.01
CA THR A 89 1.56 7.92 10.61
C THR A 89 3.03 8.16 10.23
N VAL A 90 3.36 9.36 9.83
CA VAL A 90 4.75 9.74 9.49
C VAL A 90 5.42 10.33 10.72
N THR A 91 4.79 11.31 11.34
CA THR A 91 5.20 11.92 12.61
C THR A 91 3.95 12.26 13.44
N PRO A 92 4.05 12.33 14.78
CA PRO A 92 2.94 12.79 15.61
C PRO A 92 2.40 14.13 15.11
N GLY A 93 1.09 14.20 14.87
CA GLY A 93 0.40 15.43 14.43
C GLY A 93 0.33 15.64 12.92
N GLN A 94 1.01 14.85 12.08
CA GLN A 94 0.84 14.88 10.62
C GLN A 94 -0.25 13.91 10.16
N LYS A 95 -1.04 14.36 9.15
CA LYS A 95 -1.95 13.45 8.45
C LYS A 95 -1.12 12.47 7.62
N SER A 96 -1.37 11.19 7.80
CA SER A 96 -0.73 10.16 7.00
C SER A 96 -1.09 10.28 5.52
N PRO A 97 -0.12 10.12 4.61
CA PRO A 97 -0.42 9.97 3.19
C PRO A 97 -1.23 8.69 2.88
N MET A 98 -1.20 7.68 3.77
CA MET A 98 -2.09 6.53 3.73
C MET A 98 -3.09 6.63 4.88
N PRO A 99 -4.36 6.99 4.62
CA PRO A 99 -5.37 7.11 5.67
C PRO A 99 -5.75 5.74 6.24
N ALA A 100 -6.40 5.75 7.40
CA ALA A 100 -7.06 4.57 7.93
C ALA A 100 -8.22 4.16 7.03
N PHE A 101 -8.37 2.87 6.76
CA PHE A 101 -9.47 2.34 5.96
C PHE A 101 -10.56 1.67 6.80
N ALA A 102 -10.29 1.25 8.03
CA ALA A 102 -11.28 0.61 8.87
C ALA A 102 -12.30 1.62 9.44
N ARG A 103 -13.57 1.21 9.53
CA ARG A 103 -14.68 2.06 10.01
C ARG A 103 -14.50 2.57 11.43
N ASP A 104 -14.01 1.73 12.31
CA ASP A 104 -13.72 2.08 13.71
C ASP A 104 -12.57 3.09 13.85
N ARG A 105 -11.85 3.34 12.76
CA ARG A 105 -10.79 4.36 12.60
C ARG A 105 -11.21 5.53 11.70
N GLY A 106 -12.50 5.62 11.36
CA GLY A 106 -13.03 6.68 10.49
C GLY A 106 -12.90 6.40 8.98
N GLY A 107 -12.48 5.20 8.59
CA GLY A 107 -12.37 4.77 7.20
C GLY A 107 -13.67 4.21 6.63
N PRO A 108 -13.69 3.84 5.34
CA PRO A 108 -14.89 3.38 4.66
C PRO A 108 -15.16 1.87 4.76
N LEU A 109 -14.19 1.05 5.18
CA LEU A 109 -14.24 -0.41 5.08
C LEU A 109 -14.68 -1.08 6.37
N THR A 110 -15.48 -2.15 6.26
CA THR A 110 -15.76 -3.05 7.39
C THR A 110 -14.53 -3.90 7.72
N ALA A 111 -14.52 -4.56 8.88
CA ALA A 111 -13.43 -5.45 9.28
C ALA A 111 -13.24 -6.59 8.27
N GLU A 112 -14.33 -7.17 7.76
CA GLU A 112 -14.30 -8.22 6.74
C GLU A 112 -13.68 -7.71 5.43
N GLN A 113 -13.99 -6.49 5.03
CA GLN A 113 -13.43 -5.85 3.83
C GLN A 113 -11.94 -5.57 3.98
N VAL A 114 -11.50 -5.09 5.14
CA VAL A 114 -10.08 -4.89 5.44
C VAL A 114 -9.32 -6.22 5.36
N GLN A 115 -9.88 -7.30 5.93
CA GLN A 115 -9.31 -8.64 5.81
C GLN A 115 -9.30 -9.16 4.37
N ALA A 116 -10.37 -8.91 3.60
CA ALA A 116 -10.44 -9.31 2.20
C ALA A 116 -9.35 -8.62 1.36
N VAL A 117 -9.10 -7.32 1.60
CA VAL A 117 -8.02 -6.57 0.94
C VAL A 117 -6.66 -7.12 1.35
N ALA A 118 -6.38 -7.33 2.64
CA ALA A 118 -5.10 -7.83 3.12
C ALA A 118 -4.76 -9.21 2.52
N ARG A 119 -5.70 -10.16 2.58
CA ARG A 119 -5.52 -11.50 1.97
C ARG A 119 -5.42 -11.41 0.45
N GLY A 120 -6.24 -10.56 -0.17
CA GLY A 120 -6.29 -10.41 -1.62
C GLY A 120 -4.98 -9.89 -2.21
N ILE A 121 -4.27 -9.00 -1.54
CA ILE A 121 -2.94 -8.51 -1.96
C ILE A 121 -1.96 -9.68 -2.08
N LYS A 122 -1.84 -10.52 -1.05
CA LYS A 122 -0.94 -11.68 -1.08
C LYS A 122 -1.40 -12.76 -2.05
N ALA A 123 -2.70 -13.03 -2.12
CA ALA A 123 -3.25 -14.02 -3.04
C ALA A 123 -3.09 -13.61 -4.52
N ARG A 124 -3.22 -12.31 -4.82
CA ARG A 124 -3.14 -11.80 -6.18
C ARG A 124 -1.71 -11.69 -6.69
N TRP A 125 -0.78 -11.24 -5.86
CA TRP A 125 0.57 -10.88 -6.28
C TRP A 125 1.69 -11.63 -5.53
N GLY A 126 1.37 -12.41 -4.52
CA GLY A 126 2.33 -13.28 -3.85
C GLY A 126 2.82 -14.36 -4.81
N GLY A 127 4.07 -14.74 -4.67
CA GLY A 127 4.72 -15.74 -5.52
C GLY A 127 5.98 -16.29 -4.89
N ALA A 128 6.87 -16.85 -5.72
CA ALA A 128 8.18 -17.28 -5.27
C ALA A 128 8.95 -16.11 -4.65
N GLY A 129 9.42 -16.29 -3.44
CA GLY A 129 10.24 -15.31 -2.75
C GLY A 129 11.57 -15.03 -3.46
N PRO A 130 12.34 -14.05 -2.98
CA PRO A 130 13.64 -13.70 -3.54
C PRO A 130 14.64 -14.84 -3.37
N LYS A 131 15.64 -14.93 -4.26
CA LYS A 131 16.70 -15.95 -4.23
C LYS A 131 17.66 -15.80 -3.03
N VAL A 132 17.85 -14.58 -2.58
CA VAL A 132 18.65 -14.23 -1.39
C VAL A 132 17.66 -13.92 -0.28
N GLU A 133 17.92 -14.45 0.92
CA GLU A 133 17.07 -14.20 2.07
C GLU A 133 17.10 -12.71 2.44
N PRO A 134 15.95 -12.02 2.41
CA PRO A 134 15.91 -10.60 2.64
C PRO A 134 15.95 -10.27 4.14
N PRO A 135 16.44 -9.07 4.48
CA PRO A 135 16.33 -8.56 5.84
C PRO A 135 14.88 -8.53 6.34
N PRO A 136 14.65 -8.72 7.64
CA PRO A 136 13.30 -8.66 8.21
C PRO A 136 12.57 -7.35 7.86
N TYR A 137 11.27 -7.43 7.61
CA TYR A 137 10.45 -6.25 7.29
C TYR A 137 10.50 -5.20 8.40
N LEU A 138 10.25 -5.62 9.64
CA LEU A 138 10.29 -4.74 10.80
C LEU A 138 11.73 -4.39 11.19
N ALA A 139 11.93 -3.14 11.57
CA ALA A 139 13.23 -2.71 12.08
C ALA A 139 13.55 -3.41 13.40
N PRO A 140 14.83 -3.75 13.64
CA PRO A 140 15.28 -4.21 14.95
C PRO A 140 15.13 -3.07 15.98
N LYS A 141 15.21 -3.42 17.26
CA LYS A 141 15.09 -2.43 18.37
C LYS A 141 16.32 -1.53 18.48
N GLU A 142 17.45 -2.01 17.99
CA GLU A 142 18.73 -1.29 18.03
C GLU A 142 18.67 -0.06 17.12
N THR A 143 19.19 1.06 17.65
CA THR A 143 19.30 2.29 16.86
C THR A 143 20.46 2.18 15.88
N GLY A 144 20.23 2.62 14.62
CA GLY A 144 21.29 2.67 13.62
C GLY A 144 22.29 3.79 13.89
N ASP A 145 23.48 3.65 13.32
CA ASP A 145 24.55 4.64 13.35
C ASP A 145 24.60 5.42 12.04
N LYS A 146 24.34 6.74 12.11
CA LYS A 146 24.32 7.61 10.92
C LYS A 146 25.69 7.77 10.26
N GLY A 147 26.79 7.62 11.00
CA GLY A 147 28.14 7.72 10.45
C GLY A 147 28.44 6.50 9.58
N ARG A 148 28.14 5.29 10.05
CA ARG A 148 28.20 4.08 9.20
C ARG A 148 27.20 4.18 8.05
N GLY A 149 26.01 4.72 8.30
CA GLY A 149 25.00 4.99 7.27
C GLY A 149 25.52 5.87 6.13
N ALA A 150 26.35 6.88 6.44
CA ALA A 150 26.95 7.73 5.41
C ALA A 150 27.96 6.95 4.53
N ILE A 151 28.81 6.12 5.12
CA ILE A 151 29.73 5.25 4.39
C ILE A 151 28.96 4.27 3.49
N LEU A 152 27.91 3.64 4.04
CA LEU A 152 27.06 2.72 3.28
C LEU A 152 26.30 3.42 2.16
N PHE A 153 25.89 4.67 2.36
CA PHE A 153 25.22 5.45 1.35
C PHE A 153 26.15 5.70 0.15
N ASP A 154 27.41 6.05 0.39
CA ASP A 154 28.40 6.26 -0.66
C ASP A 154 28.66 4.96 -1.44
N LEU A 155 28.71 3.82 -0.79
CA LEU A 155 28.93 2.52 -1.42
C LEU A 155 27.72 2.01 -2.22
N ALA A 156 26.50 2.25 -1.71
CA ALA A 156 25.31 1.56 -2.18
C ALA A 156 24.30 2.47 -2.91
N CYS A 157 24.33 3.77 -2.71
CA CYS A 157 23.25 4.68 -3.11
C CYS A 157 23.72 5.87 -3.94
N ALA A 158 24.93 6.39 -3.68
CA ALA A 158 25.42 7.65 -4.23
C ALA A 158 25.55 7.63 -5.76
N ALA A 159 25.84 6.47 -6.37
CA ALA A 159 25.95 6.35 -7.84
C ALA A 159 24.68 6.84 -8.57
N CYS A 160 23.50 6.58 -8.01
CA CYS A 160 22.23 7.04 -8.57
C CYS A 160 21.71 8.31 -7.90
N HIS A 161 21.81 8.41 -6.56
CA HIS A 161 21.22 9.50 -5.79
C HIS A 161 22.17 10.69 -5.55
N GLY A 162 23.37 10.66 -6.13
CA GLY A 162 24.36 11.72 -6.03
C GLY A 162 25.02 11.83 -4.64
N ASP A 163 26.09 12.64 -4.58
CA ASP A 163 26.80 12.93 -3.35
C ASP A 163 25.83 13.42 -2.26
N LYS A 164 25.90 12.79 -1.10
CA LYS A 164 25.05 13.08 0.07
C LYS A 164 23.54 13.11 -0.27
N GLY A 165 23.13 12.34 -1.26
CA GLY A 165 21.71 12.19 -1.62
C GLY A 165 21.07 13.41 -2.26
N ARG A 166 21.85 14.31 -2.89
CA ARG A 166 21.35 15.55 -3.53
C ARG A 166 20.67 15.31 -4.87
N GLY A 167 20.64 14.09 -5.34
CA GLY A 167 20.16 13.70 -6.67
C GLY A 167 21.27 13.69 -7.69
N GLY A 168 21.01 13.02 -8.80
CA GLY A 168 21.86 12.86 -9.96
C GLY A 168 21.04 12.80 -11.22
N GLU A 169 21.65 12.37 -12.31
CA GLU A 169 20.95 12.16 -13.59
C GLU A 169 19.96 10.98 -13.52
N GLU A 170 20.31 9.92 -12.74
CA GLU A 170 19.53 8.69 -12.67
C GLU A 170 18.38 8.74 -11.66
N ALA A 171 18.54 9.49 -10.58
CA ALA A 171 17.53 9.54 -9.52
C ALA A 171 17.49 10.90 -8.82
N GLY A 172 16.31 11.25 -8.35
CA GLY A 172 16.08 12.49 -7.60
C GLY A 172 16.73 12.50 -6.22
N ALA A 173 16.72 13.70 -5.60
CA ALA A 173 17.27 13.92 -4.27
C ALA A 173 16.51 13.11 -3.22
N VAL A 174 17.26 12.37 -2.41
CA VAL A 174 16.73 11.62 -1.25
C VAL A 174 17.03 12.32 0.08
N ASN A 175 17.82 13.40 0.06
CA ASN A 175 18.06 14.24 1.23
C ASN A 175 17.09 15.43 1.32
N ASP A 176 16.12 15.51 0.42
CA ASP A 176 15.09 16.55 0.46
C ASP A 176 14.23 16.43 1.72
N ARG A 177 14.19 17.50 2.50
CA ARG A 177 13.50 17.52 3.80
C ARG A 177 11.98 17.40 3.67
N ALA A 178 11.39 17.95 2.60
CA ALA A 178 9.96 17.86 2.38
C ALA A 178 9.56 16.41 2.03
N PHE A 179 10.34 15.76 1.16
CA PHE A 179 10.19 14.34 0.88
C PHE A 179 10.34 13.49 2.15
N LEU A 180 11.44 13.67 2.89
CA LEU A 180 11.70 12.89 4.10
C LEU A 180 10.67 13.13 5.22
N ALA A 181 10.04 14.31 5.26
CA ALA A 181 8.96 14.59 6.21
C ALA A 181 7.66 13.82 5.90
N LEU A 182 7.48 13.35 4.68
CA LEU A 182 6.30 12.61 4.24
C LEU A 182 6.45 11.08 4.34
N ILE A 183 7.65 10.58 4.67
CA ILE A 183 7.94 9.15 4.67
C ILE A 183 8.39 8.67 6.05
N SER A 184 7.82 7.57 6.55
CA SER A 184 8.20 7.00 7.84
C SER A 184 9.49 6.19 7.76
N ASP A 185 10.17 6.00 8.91
CA ASP A 185 11.38 5.18 8.99
C ASP A 185 11.13 3.74 8.50
N GLN A 186 9.96 3.17 8.84
CA GLN A 186 9.56 1.84 8.35
C GLN A 186 9.35 1.82 6.82
N ALA A 187 8.83 2.90 6.24
CA ALA A 187 8.66 2.99 4.79
C ALA A 187 10.01 3.18 4.07
N LEU A 188 10.95 3.95 4.64
CA LEU A 188 12.32 4.05 4.16
C LEU A 188 13.02 2.69 4.19
N ARG A 189 12.94 1.96 5.33
CA ARG A 189 13.46 0.61 5.46
C ARG A 189 12.91 -0.31 4.37
N ARG A 190 11.59 -0.34 4.18
CA ARG A 190 10.95 -1.13 3.13
C ARG A 190 11.51 -0.81 1.76
N ILE A 191 11.60 0.49 1.39
CA ILE A 191 12.07 0.91 0.08
C ILE A 191 13.54 0.49 -0.14
N ILE A 192 14.39 0.59 0.88
CA ILE A 192 15.78 0.14 0.79
C ILE A 192 15.84 -1.38 0.56
N ILE A 193 15.00 -2.16 1.23
CA ILE A 193 14.96 -3.62 1.06
C ILE A 193 14.44 -4.00 -0.34
N THR A 194 13.31 -3.44 -0.76
CA THR A 194 12.61 -3.88 -1.97
C THR A 194 13.09 -3.17 -3.24
N GLY A 195 13.72 -2.01 -3.09
CA GLY A 195 13.85 -1.06 -4.19
C GLY A 195 12.50 -0.45 -4.60
N ARG A 196 12.52 0.24 -5.69
CA ARG A 196 11.39 0.70 -6.48
C ARG A 196 11.62 0.22 -7.92
N ARG A 197 11.56 -1.09 -8.11
CA ARG A 197 11.83 -1.74 -9.41
C ARG A 197 10.91 -1.21 -10.51
N ASP A 198 9.70 -0.80 -10.14
CA ASP A 198 8.76 -0.13 -11.01
C ASP A 198 9.25 1.24 -11.52
N MET A 199 10.26 1.82 -10.87
CA MET A 199 10.88 3.11 -11.20
C MET A 199 12.40 2.99 -11.43
N GLY A 200 12.93 1.79 -11.59
CA GLY A 200 14.36 1.55 -11.84
C GLY A 200 15.26 1.45 -10.61
N MET A 201 14.75 1.69 -9.40
CA MET A 201 15.56 1.53 -8.19
C MET A 201 15.73 0.05 -7.83
N ILE A 202 16.98 -0.40 -7.76
CA ILE A 202 17.36 -1.78 -7.41
C ILE A 202 17.17 -2.09 -5.92
N ASP A 203 17.00 -3.37 -5.59
CA ASP A 203 16.80 -3.84 -4.21
C ASP A 203 18.12 -3.97 -3.41
N TYR A 204 17.99 -4.36 -2.14
CA TYR A 204 19.11 -4.51 -1.18
C TYR A 204 20.24 -5.43 -1.62
N SER A 205 20.01 -6.35 -2.56
CA SER A 205 20.95 -7.42 -2.91
C SER A 205 21.64 -7.25 -4.27
N VAL A 206 21.11 -6.42 -5.15
CA VAL A 206 21.66 -6.22 -6.50
C VAL A 206 22.91 -5.35 -6.44
N SER A 207 24.01 -5.81 -7.06
CA SER A 207 25.30 -5.11 -7.08
C SER A 207 25.46 -4.14 -8.25
N ASP A 208 24.59 -4.21 -9.25
CA ASP A 208 24.66 -3.36 -10.43
C ASP A 208 24.67 -1.86 -10.04
N TRP A 209 25.54 -1.08 -10.67
CA TRP A 209 25.68 0.37 -10.41
C TRP A 209 26.19 0.73 -8.98
N ARG A 210 26.58 -0.26 -8.16
CA ARG A 210 27.15 -0.05 -6.84
C ARG A 210 28.66 -0.19 -6.85
N SER A 211 29.31 0.20 -5.74
CA SER A 211 30.75 0.01 -5.57
C SER A 211 31.13 -1.47 -5.72
N PRO A 212 32.32 -1.79 -6.27
CA PRO A 212 32.83 -3.16 -6.34
C PRO A 212 32.91 -3.86 -4.97
N GLU A 213 33.04 -3.12 -3.87
CA GLU A 213 33.08 -3.63 -2.49
C GLU A 213 31.68 -3.89 -1.93
N PHE A 214 30.62 -3.54 -2.65
CA PHE A 214 29.25 -3.71 -2.20
C PHE A 214 28.92 -5.18 -1.94
N LYS A 215 28.27 -5.42 -0.82
CA LYS A 215 27.64 -6.69 -0.45
C LYS A 215 26.15 -6.46 -0.18
N PRO A 216 25.29 -7.49 -0.33
CA PRO A 216 23.90 -7.38 0.05
C PRO A 216 23.73 -6.76 1.44
N LEU A 217 22.88 -5.74 1.55
CA LEU A 217 22.68 -5.01 2.80
C LEU A 217 22.06 -5.91 3.87
N THR A 218 22.65 -5.93 5.03
CA THR A 218 22.10 -6.59 6.22
C THR A 218 21.01 -5.72 6.87
N SER A 219 20.29 -6.31 7.82
CA SER A 219 19.31 -5.57 8.63
C SER A 219 19.95 -4.40 9.40
N ALA A 220 21.20 -4.57 9.88
CA ALA A 220 21.94 -3.52 10.57
C ALA A 220 22.35 -2.39 9.61
N ASP A 221 22.84 -2.72 8.42
CA ASP A 221 23.22 -1.73 7.41
C ASP A 221 22.01 -0.85 7.01
N ILE A 222 20.86 -1.47 6.83
CA ILE A 222 19.63 -0.74 6.51
C ILE A 222 19.21 0.17 7.68
N ASN A 223 19.41 -0.28 8.91
CA ASN A 223 19.13 0.54 10.09
C ASN A 223 20.04 1.77 10.15
N ASP A 224 21.32 1.62 9.82
CA ASP A 224 22.29 2.71 9.73
C ASP A 224 21.92 3.71 8.61
N LEU A 225 21.52 3.21 7.43
CA LEU A 225 21.02 4.05 6.35
C LEU A 225 19.76 4.83 6.74
N VAL A 226 18.81 4.18 7.41
CA VAL A 226 17.60 4.86 7.91
C VAL A 226 17.96 5.93 8.95
N ALA A 227 18.95 5.67 9.82
CA ALA A 227 19.43 6.66 10.78
C ALA A 227 20.05 7.89 10.10
N LEU A 228 20.80 7.71 9.01
CA LEU A 228 21.30 8.81 8.19
C LEU A 228 20.16 9.64 7.57
N LEU A 229 19.20 8.98 6.92
CA LEU A 229 18.05 9.66 6.30
C LEU A 229 17.20 10.41 7.33
N LYS A 230 17.08 9.86 8.53
CA LYS A 230 16.43 10.53 9.67
C LYS A 230 17.20 11.78 10.12
N ASP A 231 18.54 11.74 10.15
CA ASP A 231 19.38 12.89 10.46
C ASP A 231 19.18 14.01 9.40
N TRP A 232 19.14 13.67 8.13
CA TRP A 232 18.83 14.62 7.06
C TRP A 232 17.43 15.22 7.19
N ARG A 233 16.42 14.41 7.56
CA ARG A 233 15.05 14.89 7.85
C ARG A 233 15.05 15.97 8.93
N GLN A 234 15.85 15.80 9.99
CA GLN A 234 15.90 16.73 11.12
C GLN A 234 16.68 18.02 10.81
N GLY A 235 17.36 18.07 9.67
CA GLY A 235 18.15 19.23 9.27
C GLY A 235 19.30 19.57 10.22
N LYS A 236 19.77 18.61 10.99
CA LYS A 236 21.02 18.72 11.72
C LYS A 236 22.15 18.60 10.69
N SER A 237 22.30 19.65 9.87
CA SER A 237 23.47 19.82 9.03
C SER A 237 24.68 19.74 9.96
N SER A 238 25.58 18.79 9.69
CA SER A 238 26.95 18.86 10.16
C SER A 238 27.59 20.05 9.46
N ASN A 239 27.30 21.27 9.91
CA ASN A 239 28.22 22.37 9.74
C ASN A 239 29.44 22.02 10.59
N GLY A 240 30.27 21.12 10.05
CA GLY A 240 31.64 20.98 10.49
C GLY A 240 32.36 22.27 10.22
N LYS A 241 32.89 22.83 11.28
CA LYS A 241 33.91 23.85 11.22
C LYS A 241 35.08 23.40 10.35
#